data_5ee6f609f1f979357ab7298f801cc7e4
#
_entry.id   5ee6f609f1f979357ab7298f801cc7e4
#
_cell.length_a   1.000
_cell.length_b   1.000
_cell.length_c   1.000
_cell.angle_alpha   90.00
_cell.angle_beta   90.00
_cell.angle_gamma   90.00
#
_symmetry.space_group_name_H-M   'P 1'
#
loop_
_entity.id
_entity.type
_entity.pdbx_description
1 polymer ?
#
loop_
_entity_poly.entity_id
_entity_poly.type
_entity_poly.pdbx_seq_one_letter_code
_entity_poly.pdbx_strand_id
1 'polypeptide(L)'
;IDVDKFTLRVNRSKGPVYKAIYSSILGLSPLVAREVCSRIDIDQNKDTEDLSNGEIRSLADCINSIFDDLDEGRSYPNIIVDDKRDKIVEFSSIRLSQYQGLREIHHDSISTIIEDYYISKDNKERISQKASSMKKNLSLKLDRIKHKIEKQELELKESENADKYRIRG
;
A
#
# COMPACT_ATOMS: atom_id res chain seq x y z
N ILE A 1 -20.49 13.84 15.76
CA ILE A 1 -19.61 13.77 16.94
C ILE A 1 -19.78 15.03 17.82
N ASP A 2 -19.50 14.90 19.11
CA ASP A 2 -19.47 16.03 20.07
C ASP A 2 -18.19 16.85 19.82
N VAL A 3 -18.34 18.08 19.34
CA VAL A 3 -17.25 18.97 18.94
C VAL A 3 -16.34 19.33 20.11
N ASP A 4 -16.91 19.55 21.31
CA ASP A 4 -16.12 19.94 22.49
C ASP A 4 -15.23 18.79 22.98
N LYS A 5 -15.78 17.57 23.02
CA LYS A 5 -15.02 16.37 23.36
C LYS A 5 -13.94 16.06 22.33
N PHE A 6 -14.24 16.25 21.04
CA PHE A 6 -13.28 16.07 19.96
C PHE A 6 -12.13 17.07 20.10
N THR A 7 -12.45 18.35 20.29
CA THR A 7 -11.46 19.42 20.50
C THR A 7 -10.53 19.11 21.69
N LEU A 8 -11.10 18.69 22.82
CA LEU A 8 -10.29 18.29 23.98
C LEU A 8 -9.33 17.14 23.70
N ARG A 9 -9.77 16.15 22.93
CA ARG A 9 -8.93 14.98 22.58
C ARG A 9 -7.83 15.36 21.61
N VAL A 10 -8.14 16.15 20.57
CA VAL A 10 -7.15 16.63 19.61
C VAL A 10 -6.10 17.49 20.28
N ASN A 11 -6.49 18.44 21.15
CA ASN A 11 -5.56 19.30 21.88
C ASN A 11 -4.66 18.54 22.90
N ARG A 12 -5.07 17.36 23.35
CA ARG A 12 -4.24 16.49 24.19
C ARG A 12 -3.33 15.57 23.42
N SER A 13 -3.59 15.39 22.12
CA SER A 13 -2.78 14.57 21.23
C SER A 13 -1.54 15.32 20.81
N LYS A 14 -0.42 14.62 20.64
CA LYS A 14 0.82 15.19 20.08
C LYS A 14 1.15 14.51 18.78
N GLY A 15 1.61 15.30 17.81
CA GLY A 15 2.05 14.83 16.50
C GLY A 15 1.02 15.05 15.38
N PRO A 16 1.06 14.26 14.28
CA PRO A 16 0.30 14.53 13.07
C PRO A 16 -1.22 14.55 13.28
N VAL A 17 -1.88 15.55 12.68
CA VAL A 17 -3.35 15.76 12.74
C VAL A 17 -4.12 14.49 12.40
N TYR A 18 -3.79 13.78 11.32
CA TYR A 18 -4.53 12.58 10.93
C TYR A 18 -4.50 11.50 12.03
N LYS A 19 -3.40 11.41 12.80
CA LYS A 19 -3.30 10.46 13.92
C LYS A 19 -4.19 10.87 15.07
N ALA A 20 -4.22 12.16 15.40
CA ALA A 20 -5.09 12.68 16.44
C ALA A 20 -6.57 12.44 16.11
N ILE A 21 -6.97 12.61 14.85
CA ILE A 21 -8.34 12.38 14.36
C ILE A 21 -8.75 10.92 14.61
N TYR A 22 -8.04 9.94 14.00
CA TYR A 22 -8.50 8.55 14.09
C TYR A 22 -8.34 7.96 15.52
N SER A 23 -7.40 8.44 16.32
CA SER A 23 -7.27 8.01 17.70
C SER A 23 -8.33 8.60 18.62
N SER A 24 -8.93 9.74 18.23
CA SER A 24 -9.97 10.42 19.01
C SER A 24 -11.37 9.85 18.78
N ILE A 25 -11.58 9.10 17.69
CA ILE A 25 -12.90 8.61 17.28
C ILE A 25 -12.82 7.10 17.06
N LEU A 26 -13.59 6.35 17.87
CA LEU A 26 -13.65 4.91 17.75
C LEU A 26 -14.26 4.50 16.38
N GLY A 27 -13.58 3.60 15.68
CA GLY A 27 -14.02 3.10 14.38
C GLY A 27 -13.60 3.95 13.17
N LEU A 28 -13.01 5.12 13.38
CA LEU A 28 -12.48 5.92 12.27
C LEU A 28 -11.11 5.36 11.81
N SER A 29 -11.00 5.08 10.52
CA SER A 29 -9.74 4.57 9.95
C SER A 29 -8.73 5.69 9.65
N PRO A 30 -7.42 5.40 9.61
CA PRO A 30 -6.42 6.35 9.14
C PRO A 30 -6.69 6.89 7.73
N LEU A 31 -7.31 6.08 6.86
CA LEU A 31 -7.72 6.48 5.52
C LEU A 31 -8.73 7.63 5.55
N VAL A 32 -9.79 7.46 6.35
CA VAL A 32 -10.85 8.48 6.49
C VAL A 32 -10.29 9.74 7.17
N ALA A 33 -9.41 9.59 8.17
CA ALA A 33 -8.78 10.75 8.82
C ALA A 33 -7.96 11.60 7.84
N ARG A 34 -7.23 10.97 6.93
CA ARG A 34 -6.49 11.67 5.88
C ARG A 34 -7.43 12.31 4.85
N GLU A 35 -8.51 11.63 4.50
CA GLU A 35 -9.53 12.19 3.61
C GLU A 35 -10.17 13.45 4.21
N VAL A 36 -10.46 13.44 5.51
CA VAL A 36 -10.98 14.62 6.22
C VAL A 36 -10.00 15.79 6.13
N CYS A 37 -8.71 15.56 6.36
CA CYS A 37 -7.68 16.59 6.19
C CYS A 37 -7.64 17.13 4.76
N SER A 38 -7.72 16.24 3.75
CA SER A 38 -7.71 16.61 2.33
C SER A 38 -8.92 17.45 1.94
N ARG A 39 -10.12 17.14 2.44
CA ARG A 39 -11.36 17.86 2.11
C ARG A 39 -11.37 19.30 2.58
N ILE A 40 -10.68 19.60 3.66
CA ILE A 40 -10.60 20.95 4.25
C ILE A 40 -9.25 21.63 4.03
N ASP A 41 -8.41 21.04 3.16
CA ASP A 41 -7.09 21.58 2.76
C ASP A 41 -6.13 21.79 3.95
N ILE A 42 -6.14 20.86 4.90
CA ILE A 42 -5.16 20.82 6.00
C ILE A 42 -4.12 19.75 5.71
N ASP A 43 -2.82 20.10 5.87
CA ASP A 43 -1.75 19.11 5.79
C ASP A 43 -1.94 18.04 6.87
N GLN A 44 -2.16 16.82 6.46
CA GLN A 44 -2.35 15.68 7.35
C GLN A 44 -1.21 15.46 8.34
N ASN A 45 0.01 15.92 8.00
CA ASN A 45 1.21 15.81 8.82
C ASN A 45 1.46 17.04 9.69
N LYS A 46 0.65 18.10 9.60
CA LYS A 46 0.70 19.26 10.47
C LYS A 46 0.62 18.79 11.93
N ASP A 47 1.41 19.39 12.83
CA ASP A 47 1.33 19.06 14.24
C ASP A 47 0.02 19.58 14.87
N THR A 48 -0.55 18.80 15.78
CA THR A 48 -1.78 19.20 16.47
C THR A 48 -1.62 20.48 17.28
N GLU A 49 -0.42 20.79 17.76
CA GLU A 49 -0.12 22.02 18.53
C GLU A 49 -0.23 23.28 17.63
N ASP A 50 -0.11 23.13 16.33
CA ASP A 50 -0.21 24.23 15.33
C ASP A 50 -1.64 24.45 14.81
N LEU A 51 -2.61 23.63 15.25
CA LEU A 51 -4.00 23.77 14.82
C LEU A 51 -4.69 24.93 15.53
N SER A 52 -5.36 25.76 14.76
CA SER A 52 -6.30 26.76 15.28
C SER A 52 -7.61 26.09 15.71
N ASN A 53 -8.32 26.73 16.64
CA ASN A 53 -9.66 26.28 17.05
C ASN A 53 -10.66 26.24 15.86
N GLY A 54 -10.50 27.12 14.87
CA GLY A 54 -11.29 27.10 13.64
C GLY A 54 -11.06 25.87 12.81
N GLU A 55 -9.79 25.48 12.61
CA GLU A 55 -9.43 24.26 11.89
C GLU A 55 -9.96 23.01 12.59
N ILE A 56 -9.85 22.93 13.95
CA ILE A 56 -10.39 21.80 14.71
C ILE A 56 -11.91 21.69 14.54
N ARG A 57 -12.62 22.83 14.53
CA ARG A 57 -14.06 22.84 14.27
C ARG A 57 -14.39 22.38 12.85
N SER A 58 -13.65 22.85 11.85
CA SER A 58 -13.84 22.42 10.45
C SER A 58 -13.59 20.91 10.26
N LEU A 59 -12.60 20.36 10.99
CA LEU A 59 -12.36 18.90 11.03
C LEU A 59 -13.58 18.17 11.61
N ALA A 60 -14.12 18.63 12.72
CA ALA A 60 -15.30 18.03 13.35
C ALA A 60 -16.56 18.09 12.46
N ASP A 61 -16.78 19.23 11.82
CA ASP A 61 -17.92 19.44 10.91
C ASP A 61 -17.83 18.54 9.67
N CYS A 62 -16.63 18.42 9.08
CA CYS A 62 -16.36 17.49 7.97
C CYS A 62 -16.62 16.03 8.36
N ILE A 63 -16.19 15.62 9.55
CA ILE A 63 -16.43 14.26 10.03
C ILE A 63 -17.93 14.01 10.25
N ASN A 64 -18.64 14.97 10.87
CA ASN A 64 -20.09 14.87 11.03
C ASN A 64 -20.81 14.74 9.70
N SER A 65 -20.45 15.54 8.70
CA SER A 65 -21.01 15.43 7.35
C SER A 65 -20.81 14.04 6.73
N ILE A 66 -19.65 13.42 6.93
CA ILE A 66 -19.39 12.05 6.45
C ILE A 66 -20.29 11.04 7.15
N PHE A 67 -20.47 11.17 8.47
CA PHE A 67 -21.35 10.27 9.22
C PHE A 67 -22.82 10.45 8.85
N ASP A 68 -23.28 11.70 8.71
CA ASP A 68 -24.64 12.01 8.26
C ASP A 68 -24.95 11.42 6.88
N ASP A 69 -24.00 11.51 5.93
CA ASP A 69 -24.12 10.87 4.62
C ASP A 69 -24.27 9.35 4.72
N LEU A 70 -23.46 8.71 5.58
CA LEU A 70 -23.53 7.25 5.77
C LEU A 70 -24.81 6.81 6.49
N ASP A 71 -25.24 7.55 7.50
CA ASP A 71 -26.49 7.27 8.26
C ASP A 71 -27.74 7.41 7.37
N GLU A 72 -27.70 8.34 6.41
CA GLU A 72 -28.75 8.52 5.42
C GLU A 72 -28.64 7.55 4.21
N GLY A 73 -27.68 6.61 4.26
CA GLY A 73 -27.46 5.62 3.20
C GLY A 73 -26.80 6.18 1.94
N ARG A 74 -26.26 7.39 1.99
CA ARG A 74 -25.51 8.00 0.89
C ARG A 74 -24.07 7.51 0.91
N SER A 75 -23.85 6.33 0.40
CA SER A 75 -22.50 5.80 0.20
C SER A 75 -22.01 6.08 -1.22
N TYR A 76 -20.69 6.15 -1.37
CA TYR A 76 -20.01 6.32 -2.65
C TYR A 76 -18.93 5.26 -2.80
N PRO A 77 -19.29 3.99 -3.07
CA PRO A 77 -18.34 2.91 -3.21
C PRO A 77 -17.41 3.15 -4.39
N ASN A 78 -16.10 3.20 -4.13
CA ASN A 78 -15.10 3.49 -5.17
C ASN A 78 -13.80 2.74 -4.94
N ILE A 79 -13.06 2.52 -6.04
CA ILE A 79 -11.71 1.95 -6.07
C ILE A 79 -10.79 3.01 -6.67
N ILE A 80 -9.62 3.18 -6.06
CA ILE A 80 -8.55 4.03 -6.58
C ILE A 80 -7.49 3.14 -7.24
N VAL A 81 -7.20 3.42 -8.52
CA VAL A 81 -6.29 2.63 -9.35
C VAL A 81 -5.10 3.48 -9.80
N ASP A 82 -3.90 2.97 -9.61
CA ASP A 82 -2.68 3.47 -10.23
C ASP A 82 -2.49 2.75 -11.57
N ASP A 83 -2.89 3.40 -12.66
CA ASP A 83 -2.79 2.83 -14.02
C ASP A 83 -1.33 2.58 -14.45
N LYS A 84 -0.37 3.36 -13.93
CA LYS A 84 1.05 3.18 -14.25
C LYS A 84 1.62 1.89 -13.68
N ARG A 85 1.11 1.47 -12.53
CA ARG A 85 1.54 0.25 -11.81
C ARG A 85 0.56 -0.90 -11.96
N ASP A 86 -0.54 -0.69 -12.67
CA ASP A 86 -1.66 -1.65 -12.79
C ASP A 86 -2.05 -2.21 -11.40
N LYS A 87 -2.28 -1.30 -10.46
CA LYS A 87 -2.52 -1.68 -9.07
C LYS A 87 -3.69 -0.93 -8.47
N ILE A 88 -4.57 -1.68 -7.79
CA ILE A 88 -5.54 -1.07 -6.88
C ILE A 88 -4.77 -0.55 -5.66
N VAL A 89 -4.89 0.76 -5.41
CA VAL A 89 -4.20 1.45 -4.31
C VAL A 89 -5.05 1.40 -3.06
N GLU A 90 -6.35 1.68 -3.20
CA GLU A 90 -7.27 1.77 -2.07
C GLU A 90 -8.72 1.55 -2.52
N PHE A 91 -9.61 1.26 -1.58
CA PHE A 91 -11.04 1.23 -1.80
C PHE A 91 -11.79 1.86 -0.61
N SER A 92 -13.00 2.38 -0.86
CA SER A 92 -13.77 3.04 0.18
C SER A 92 -15.27 3.05 -0.12
N SER A 93 -16.09 3.22 0.91
CA SER A 93 -17.52 3.54 0.82
C SER A 93 -17.80 5.05 0.81
N ILE A 94 -16.78 5.89 0.97
CA ILE A 94 -16.85 7.33 0.83
C ILE A 94 -15.93 7.79 -0.30
N ARG A 95 -16.24 8.92 -0.92
CA ARG A 95 -15.37 9.50 -1.95
C ARG A 95 -14.01 9.89 -1.38
N LEU A 96 -12.92 9.53 -2.09
CA LEU A 96 -11.54 9.76 -1.68
C LEU A 96 -10.90 10.85 -2.54
N SER A 97 -10.99 12.12 -2.09
CA SER A 97 -10.41 13.27 -2.79
C SER A 97 -8.88 13.39 -2.64
N GLN A 98 -8.31 12.72 -1.64
CA GLN A 98 -6.87 12.75 -1.35
C GLN A 98 -5.99 12.10 -2.42
N TYR A 99 -6.56 11.28 -3.33
CA TYR A 99 -5.83 10.56 -4.37
C TYR A 99 -5.86 11.29 -5.72
N GLN A 100 -5.47 12.56 -5.73
CA GLN A 100 -5.41 13.34 -6.96
C GLN A 100 -4.44 12.73 -7.98
N GLY A 101 -4.87 12.67 -9.24
CA GLY A 101 -4.05 12.12 -10.33
C GLY A 101 -4.07 10.59 -10.48
N LEU A 102 -4.78 9.88 -9.63
CA LEU A 102 -5.10 8.47 -9.80
C LEU A 102 -6.52 8.31 -10.36
N ARG A 103 -6.79 7.16 -11.01
CA ARG A 103 -8.09 6.88 -11.57
C ARG A 103 -9.04 6.35 -10.49
N GLU A 104 -10.19 7.02 -10.34
CA GLU A 104 -11.30 6.59 -9.51
C GLU A 104 -12.30 5.78 -10.34
N ILE A 105 -12.72 4.63 -9.84
CA ILE A 105 -13.76 3.79 -10.42
C ILE A 105 -14.86 3.66 -9.39
N HIS A 106 -16.06 4.13 -9.74
CA HIS A 106 -17.26 4.01 -8.91
C HIS A 106 -17.97 2.68 -9.17
N HIS A 107 -18.57 2.11 -8.11
CA HIS A 107 -19.39 0.91 -8.15
C HIS A 107 -20.70 1.12 -7.38
N ASP A 108 -21.70 0.33 -7.73
CA ASP A 108 -23.02 0.39 -7.06
C ASP A 108 -23.01 -0.23 -5.65
N SER A 109 -22.01 -1.09 -5.37
CA SER A 109 -21.93 -1.81 -4.10
C SER A 109 -20.51 -1.92 -3.58
N ILE A 110 -20.36 -1.69 -2.28
CA ILE A 110 -19.08 -1.90 -1.57
C ILE A 110 -18.69 -3.39 -1.54
N SER A 111 -19.66 -4.31 -1.55
CA SER A 111 -19.39 -5.74 -1.58
C SER A 111 -18.69 -6.17 -2.86
N THR A 112 -19.11 -5.65 -4.01
CA THR A 112 -18.45 -5.89 -5.31
C THR A 112 -17.02 -5.36 -5.29
N ILE A 113 -16.81 -4.18 -4.72
CA ILE A 113 -15.48 -3.59 -4.58
C ILE A 113 -14.56 -4.46 -3.73
N ILE A 114 -15.06 -4.95 -2.60
CA ILE A 114 -14.28 -5.81 -1.70
C ILE A 114 -13.90 -7.11 -2.42
N GLU A 115 -14.83 -7.71 -3.13
CA GLU A 115 -14.59 -8.93 -3.91
C GLU A 115 -13.50 -8.70 -4.97
N ASP A 116 -13.63 -7.67 -5.80
CA ASP A 116 -12.67 -7.33 -6.85
C ASP A 116 -11.28 -7.01 -6.28
N TYR A 117 -11.22 -6.29 -5.17
CA TYR A 117 -9.97 -5.96 -4.49
C TYR A 117 -9.23 -7.23 -4.02
N TYR A 118 -9.92 -8.12 -3.31
CA TYR A 118 -9.29 -9.33 -2.76
C TYR A 118 -8.94 -10.33 -3.86
N ILE A 119 -9.79 -10.53 -4.87
CA ILE A 119 -9.49 -11.38 -6.03
C ILE A 119 -8.24 -10.87 -6.77
N SER A 120 -8.17 -9.57 -7.01
CA SER A 120 -7.01 -8.95 -7.67
C SER A 120 -5.73 -9.11 -6.84
N LYS A 121 -5.82 -8.93 -5.53
CA LYS A 121 -4.71 -9.07 -4.60
C LYS A 121 -4.19 -10.50 -4.54
N ASP A 122 -5.07 -11.48 -4.36
CA ASP A 122 -4.71 -12.90 -4.30
C ASP A 122 -4.06 -13.38 -5.60
N ASN A 123 -4.58 -12.96 -6.75
CA ASN A 123 -4.00 -13.30 -8.04
C ASN A 123 -2.59 -12.73 -8.19
N LYS A 124 -2.35 -11.47 -7.80
CA LYS A 124 -1.03 -10.84 -7.86
C LYS A 124 -0.03 -11.51 -6.90
N GLU A 125 -0.46 -11.86 -5.69
CA GLU A 125 0.37 -12.59 -4.73
C GLU A 125 0.76 -13.98 -5.23
N ARG A 126 -0.17 -14.74 -5.81
CA ARG A 126 0.09 -16.07 -6.39
C ARG A 126 1.07 -15.98 -7.57
N ILE A 127 0.92 -14.99 -8.45
CA ILE A 127 1.85 -14.76 -9.57
C ILE A 127 3.24 -14.40 -9.05
N SER A 128 3.34 -13.51 -8.07
CA SER A 128 4.61 -13.10 -7.45
C SER A 128 5.34 -14.28 -6.79
N GLN A 129 4.61 -15.12 -6.03
CA GLN A 129 5.17 -16.32 -5.40
C GLN A 129 5.68 -17.32 -6.43
N LYS A 130 4.92 -17.58 -7.51
CA LYS A 130 5.35 -18.44 -8.61
C LYS A 130 6.60 -17.91 -9.30
N ALA A 131 6.62 -16.61 -9.62
CA ALA A 131 7.78 -15.97 -10.25
C ALA A 131 9.04 -16.04 -9.37
N SER A 132 8.91 -15.80 -8.07
CA SER A 132 10.01 -15.92 -7.10
C SER A 132 10.54 -17.34 -7.00
N SER A 133 9.66 -18.34 -6.92
CA SER A 133 10.03 -19.76 -6.92
C SER A 133 10.77 -20.16 -8.20
N MET A 134 10.28 -19.74 -9.37
CA MET A 134 10.94 -19.99 -10.66
C MET A 134 12.31 -19.34 -10.73
N LYS A 135 12.44 -18.09 -10.29
CA LYS A 135 13.73 -17.38 -10.24
C LYS A 135 14.74 -18.11 -9.37
N LYS A 136 14.34 -18.56 -8.18
CA LYS A 136 15.20 -19.34 -7.28
C LYS A 136 15.66 -20.66 -7.93
N ASN A 137 14.75 -21.38 -8.56
CA ASN A 137 15.07 -22.63 -9.25
C ASN A 137 16.03 -22.43 -10.42
N LEU A 138 15.86 -21.35 -11.20
CA LEU A 138 16.77 -21.00 -12.29
C LEU A 138 18.16 -20.63 -11.78
N SER A 139 18.25 -19.85 -10.70
CA SER A 139 19.53 -19.51 -10.08
C SER A 139 20.28 -20.78 -9.65
N LEU A 140 19.62 -21.67 -8.93
CA LEU A 140 20.22 -22.94 -8.50
C LEU A 140 20.71 -23.82 -9.66
N LYS A 141 19.96 -23.86 -10.78
CA LYS A 141 20.39 -24.58 -11.99
C LYS A 141 21.61 -23.90 -12.63
N LEU A 142 21.62 -22.57 -12.70
CA LEU A 142 22.75 -21.80 -13.21
C LEU A 142 24.03 -22.07 -12.41
N ASP A 143 23.94 -22.03 -11.08
CA ASP A 143 25.07 -22.27 -10.20
C ASP A 143 25.62 -23.71 -10.38
N ARG A 144 24.74 -24.70 -10.47
CA ARG A 144 25.16 -26.08 -10.76
C ARG A 144 25.86 -26.23 -12.11
N ILE A 145 25.38 -25.55 -13.13
CA ILE A 145 26.01 -25.59 -14.46
C ILE A 145 27.37 -24.89 -14.43
N LYS A 146 27.52 -23.75 -13.76
CA LYS A 146 28.79 -23.06 -13.59
C LYS A 146 29.83 -23.96 -12.91
N HIS A 147 29.49 -24.55 -11.79
CA HIS A 147 30.39 -25.50 -11.10
C HIS A 147 30.75 -26.71 -11.96
N LYS A 148 29.82 -27.20 -12.78
CA LYS A 148 30.13 -28.30 -13.70
C LYS A 148 31.11 -27.88 -14.78
N ILE A 149 30.98 -26.68 -15.33
CA ILE A 149 31.89 -26.11 -16.32
C ILE A 149 33.29 -25.93 -15.69
N GLU A 150 33.39 -25.31 -14.53
CA GLU A 150 34.65 -25.13 -13.81
C GLU A 150 35.38 -26.46 -13.58
N LYS A 151 34.65 -27.49 -13.17
CA LYS A 151 35.21 -28.84 -12.98
C LYS A 151 35.69 -29.44 -14.30
N GLN A 152 34.94 -29.33 -15.37
CA GLN A 152 35.34 -29.84 -16.68
C GLN A 152 36.55 -29.10 -17.25
N GLU A 153 36.66 -27.79 -17.04
CA GLU A 153 37.84 -27.01 -17.43
C GLU A 153 39.10 -27.43 -16.66
N LEU A 154 38.98 -27.74 -15.38
CA LEU A 154 40.09 -28.29 -14.59
C LEU A 154 40.53 -29.65 -15.09
N GLU A 155 39.59 -30.57 -15.28
CA GLU A 155 39.85 -31.92 -15.81
C GLU A 155 40.52 -31.86 -17.20
N LEU A 156 40.12 -30.93 -18.05
CA LEU A 156 40.72 -30.73 -19.37
C LEU A 156 42.18 -30.25 -19.26
N LYS A 157 42.45 -29.27 -18.38
CA LYS A 157 43.83 -28.78 -18.15
C LYS A 157 44.77 -29.85 -17.57
N GLU A 158 44.25 -30.67 -16.69
CA GLU A 158 44.99 -31.82 -16.13
C GLU A 158 45.32 -32.85 -17.20
N SER A 159 44.35 -33.17 -18.09
CA SER A 159 44.55 -34.10 -19.19
C SER A 159 45.60 -33.57 -20.22
N GLU A 160 45.49 -32.29 -20.56
CA GLU A 160 46.48 -31.64 -21.48
C GLU A 160 47.91 -31.66 -20.88
N ASN A 161 48.05 -31.43 -19.57
CA ASN A 161 49.33 -31.52 -18.92
C ASN A 161 49.86 -32.98 -18.88
N ALA A 162 49.03 -33.96 -18.56
CA ALA A 162 49.40 -35.38 -18.59
C ALA A 162 49.91 -35.80 -19.97
N ASP A 163 49.25 -35.39 -21.06
CA ASP A 163 49.69 -35.66 -22.43
C ASP A 163 51.06 -34.99 -22.78
N LYS A 164 51.30 -33.78 -22.30
CA LYS A 164 52.59 -33.10 -22.48
C LYS A 164 53.73 -33.86 -21.76
N TYR A 165 53.47 -34.43 -20.60
CA TYR A 165 54.50 -35.25 -19.89
C TYR A 165 54.73 -36.59 -20.59
N ARG A 166 53.70 -37.21 -21.19
CA ARG A 166 53.79 -38.47 -21.94
C ARG A 166 54.59 -38.34 -23.24
N ILE A 167 54.58 -37.20 -23.86
CA ILE A 167 55.34 -36.94 -25.12
C ILE A 167 56.82 -36.61 -24.85
N ARG A 168 57.17 -36.19 -23.61
CA ARG A 168 58.53 -35.81 -23.21
C ARG A 168 59.35 -36.93 -22.57
N GLY A 169 58.77 -38.11 -22.26
CA GLY A 169 59.44 -39.32 -21.75
C GLY A 169 59.63 -40.34 -22.85
#